data_2760d6377416a7b9ab7640f833252e09
#
_entry.id   2760d6377416a7b9ab7640f833252e09
#
_cell.length_a   1.000
_cell.length_b   1.000
_cell.length_c   1.000
_cell.angle_alpha   90.00
_cell.angle_beta   90.00
_cell.angle_gamma   90.00
#
_symmetry.space_group_name_H-M   'P 1'
#
loop_
_entity.id
_entity.type
_entity.pdbx_description
1 polymer ?
#
loop_
_entity_poly.entity_id
_entity_poly.type
_entity_poly.pdbx_seq_one_letter_code
_entity_poly.pdbx_strand_id
1 'polypeptide(L)'
;MPTVLRHNETLEVSRVEYSGAMTVKDLHDHAAFNTANPIWLDFDCISVIHADVEVSAISLTNLDGVFSAHRQLFEPLGLMFMRRSGWVCESPAGQRFLSHWLAKRNVDRSPWADVRQFDTLEAASEWLLLNSADAAALKSSEGFREIARFESIVAKGFAR
;
A
#
# COMPACT_ATOMS: atom_id res chain seq x y z
N MET A 1 1.90 2.92 14.87
CA MET A 1 2.28 3.85 13.79
C MET A 1 1.44 3.55 12.56
N PRO A 2 1.12 4.54 11.78
CA PRO A 2 0.04 4.48 10.80
C PRO A 2 0.49 3.98 9.42
N THR A 3 -0.51 3.82 8.55
CA THR A 3 -0.27 3.78 7.10
C THR A 3 -0.01 5.21 6.60
N VAL A 4 1.09 5.42 5.90
CA VAL A 4 1.49 6.74 5.39
C VAL A 4 1.67 6.68 3.88
N LEU A 5 0.97 7.57 3.18
CA LEU A 5 1.16 7.80 1.75
C LEU A 5 2.07 9.00 1.54
N ARG A 6 3.16 8.80 0.81
CA ARG A 6 4.09 9.84 0.37
C ARG A 6 4.22 9.87 -1.14
N HIS A 7 4.60 11.00 -1.68
CA HIS A 7 4.82 11.17 -3.12
C HIS A 7 6.07 12.01 -3.39
N ASN A 8 6.81 11.61 -4.41
CA ASN A 8 7.93 12.36 -4.96
C ASN A 8 7.55 12.88 -6.35
N GLU A 9 7.38 14.18 -6.47
CA GLU A 9 6.95 14.83 -7.72
C GLU A 9 8.00 14.70 -8.84
N THR A 10 9.28 14.67 -8.49
CA THR A 10 10.36 14.54 -9.47
C THR A 10 10.43 13.14 -10.08
N LEU A 11 10.22 12.11 -9.25
CA LEU A 11 10.22 10.72 -9.69
C LEU A 11 8.87 10.27 -10.24
N GLU A 12 7.81 11.02 -9.96
CA GLU A 12 6.42 10.63 -10.23
C GLU A 12 6.06 9.27 -9.62
N VAL A 13 6.59 8.99 -8.44
CA VAL A 13 6.39 7.73 -7.69
C VAL A 13 5.79 8.02 -6.33
N SER A 14 4.79 7.24 -5.99
CA SER A 14 4.21 7.22 -4.63
C SER A 14 4.82 6.10 -3.80
N ARG A 15 4.91 6.30 -2.50
CA ARG A 15 5.36 5.31 -1.53
C ARG A 15 4.32 5.19 -0.42
N VAL A 16 3.84 3.98 -0.18
CA VAL A 16 2.94 3.65 0.92
C VAL A 16 3.69 2.82 1.94
N GLU A 17 3.67 3.24 3.18
CA GLU A 17 4.37 2.56 4.28
C GLU A 17 3.34 2.07 5.30
N TYR A 18 3.43 0.79 5.63
CA TYR A 18 2.62 0.13 6.65
C TYR A 18 3.50 -0.22 7.83
N SER A 19 3.18 0.29 9.02
CA SER A 19 3.97 0.07 10.24
C SER A 19 3.09 0.04 11.48
N GLY A 20 3.57 -0.61 12.55
CA GLY A 20 2.86 -0.74 13.82
C GLY A 20 1.53 -1.49 13.71
N ALA A 21 0.62 -1.23 14.63
CA ALA A 21 -0.68 -1.90 14.69
C ALA A 21 -1.60 -1.43 13.56
N MET A 22 -1.92 -2.33 12.65
CA MET A 22 -2.83 -2.09 11.53
C MET A 22 -4.22 -2.60 11.83
N THR A 23 -5.22 -1.87 11.38
CA THR A 23 -6.63 -2.24 11.47
C THR A 23 -7.28 -2.29 10.09
N VAL A 24 -8.40 -3.01 10.01
CA VAL A 24 -9.24 -3.03 8.81
C VAL A 24 -9.70 -1.62 8.42
N LYS A 25 -9.95 -0.79 9.43
CA LYS A 25 -10.36 0.61 9.22
C LYS A 25 -9.28 1.41 8.48
N ASP A 26 -8.00 1.24 8.82
CA ASP A 26 -6.90 1.96 8.15
C ASP A 26 -6.84 1.62 6.66
N LEU A 27 -7.08 0.35 6.31
CA LEU A 27 -7.13 -0.09 4.92
C LEU A 27 -8.33 0.49 4.17
N HIS A 28 -9.49 0.55 4.80
CA HIS A 28 -10.68 1.18 4.22
C HIS A 28 -10.52 2.69 4.06
N ASP A 29 -9.95 3.37 5.04
CA ASP A 29 -9.70 4.81 4.98
C ASP A 29 -8.73 5.16 3.84
N HIS A 30 -7.69 4.34 3.63
CA HIS A 30 -6.77 4.51 2.51
C HIS A 30 -7.49 4.34 1.16
N ALA A 31 -8.32 3.31 1.02
CA ALA A 31 -9.10 3.11 -0.20
C ALA A 31 -10.08 4.26 -0.46
N ALA A 32 -10.78 4.72 0.57
CA ALA A 32 -11.69 5.86 0.46
C ALA A 32 -10.96 7.15 0.06
N PHE A 33 -9.76 7.37 0.60
CA PHE A 33 -8.92 8.51 0.21
C PHE A 33 -8.55 8.46 -1.27
N ASN A 34 -8.08 7.31 -1.76
CA ASN A 34 -7.73 7.13 -3.17
C ASN A 34 -8.93 7.33 -4.10
N THR A 35 -10.11 6.89 -3.68
CA THR A 35 -11.36 7.09 -4.45
C THR A 35 -11.74 8.57 -4.52
N ALA A 36 -11.58 9.30 -3.42
CA ALA A 36 -11.85 10.73 -3.37
C ALA A 36 -10.76 11.57 -4.08
N ASN A 37 -9.57 11.04 -4.24
CA ASN A 37 -8.41 11.70 -4.83
C ASN A 37 -7.75 10.80 -5.89
N PRO A 38 -8.44 10.47 -6.98
CA PRO A 38 -8.00 9.43 -7.93
C PRO A 38 -6.69 9.77 -8.65
N ILE A 39 -6.24 11.01 -8.64
CA ILE A 39 -4.96 11.42 -9.23
C ILE A 39 -3.77 10.61 -8.64
N TRP A 40 -3.83 10.20 -7.38
CA TRP A 40 -2.77 9.40 -6.75
C TRP A 40 -2.69 7.97 -7.29
N LEU A 41 -3.72 7.52 -8.00
CA LEU A 41 -3.75 6.21 -8.65
C LEU A 41 -3.09 6.20 -10.03
N ASP A 42 -2.76 7.38 -10.59
CA ASP A 42 -2.09 7.50 -11.88
C ASP A 42 -0.57 7.29 -11.80
N PHE A 43 0.00 7.35 -10.61
CA PHE A 43 1.44 7.22 -10.40
C PHE A 43 1.83 5.79 -10.06
N ASP A 44 3.02 5.38 -10.51
CA ASP A 44 3.66 4.16 -10.02
C ASP A 44 3.80 4.24 -8.48
N CYS A 45 3.69 3.09 -7.82
CA CYS A 45 3.65 3.04 -6.37
C CYS A 45 4.52 1.89 -5.83
N ILE A 46 5.23 2.16 -4.76
CA ILE A 46 5.89 1.13 -3.93
C ILE A 46 5.21 1.09 -2.58
N SER A 47 4.74 -0.09 -2.20
CA SER A 47 4.18 -0.35 -0.87
C SER A 47 5.18 -1.14 -0.04
N VAL A 48 5.50 -0.65 1.14
CA VAL A 48 6.44 -1.29 2.09
C VAL A 48 5.71 -1.68 3.35
N ILE A 49 5.75 -2.97 3.67
CA ILE A 49 5.28 -3.50 4.95
C ILE A 49 6.50 -3.66 5.84
N HIS A 50 6.64 -2.77 6.81
CA HIS A 50 7.79 -2.75 7.73
C HIS A 50 7.79 -3.94 8.71
N ALA A 51 8.96 -4.26 9.25
CA ALA A 51 9.15 -5.39 10.15
C ALA A 51 8.34 -5.30 11.45
N ASP A 52 8.02 -4.08 11.89
CA ASP A 52 7.26 -3.79 13.11
C ASP A 52 5.73 -3.83 12.92
N VAL A 53 5.25 -4.18 11.73
CA VAL A 53 3.81 -4.25 11.48
C VAL A 53 3.16 -5.33 12.34
N GLU A 54 2.07 -4.97 12.99
CA GLU A 54 1.22 -5.85 13.76
C GLU A 54 -0.13 -6.02 13.06
N VAL A 55 -0.46 -7.25 12.71
CA VAL A 55 -1.69 -7.60 11.97
C VAL A 55 -2.69 -8.40 12.80
N SER A 56 -2.54 -8.43 14.13
CA SER A 56 -3.39 -9.21 15.03
C SER A 56 -4.86 -8.79 14.99
N ALA A 57 -5.15 -7.55 14.62
CA ALA A 57 -6.51 -7.04 14.45
C ALA A 57 -7.13 -7.36 13.07
N ILE A 58 -6.41 -8.05 12.19
CA ILE A 58 -6.85 -8.38 10.84
C ILE A 58 -6.89 -9.89 10.68
N SER A 59 -8.01 -10.43 10.19
CA SER A 59 -8.13 -11.82 9.75
C SER A 59 -8.13 -11.89 8.22
N LEU A 60 -7.89 -13.08 7.66
CA LEU A 60 -8.01 -13.29 6.21
C LEU A 60 -9.43 -13.01 5.71
N THR A 61 -10.45 -13.34 6.51
CA THR A 61 -11.86 -13.04 6.18
C THR A 61 -12.11 -11.53 6.15
N ASN A 62 -11.56 -10.78 7.11
CA ASN A 62 -11.65 -9.32 7.12
C ASN A 62 -10.93 -8.72 5.89
N LEU A 63 -9.79 -9.28 5.52
CA LEU A 63 -9.03 -8.84 4.36
C LEU A 63 -9.80 -9.07 3.06
N ASP A 64 -10.54 -10.18 2.95
CA ASP A 64 -11.45 -10.44 1.83
C ASP A 64 -12.56 -9.39 1.73
N GLY A 65 -13.08 -8.97 2.88
CA GLY A 65 -14.05 -7.86 2.98
C GLY A 65 -13.45 -6.54 2.50
N VAL A 66 -12.21 -6.24 2.87
CA VAL A 66 -11.48 -5.06 2.39
C VAL A 66 -11.30 -5.13 0.87
N PHE A 67 -10.90 -6.28 0.33
CA PHE A 67 -10.74 -6.47 -1.11
C PHE A 67 -12.05 -6.21 -1.87
N SER A 68 -13.17 -6.75 -1.37
CA SER A 68 -14.49 -6.55 -1.97
C SER A 68 -14.92 -5.09 -1.92
N ALA A 69 -14.66 -4.40 -0.81
CA ALA A 69 -14.95 -2.97 -0.65
C ALA A 69 -14.10 -2.11 -1.60
N HIS A 70 -12.81 -2.40 -1.74
CA HIS A 70 -11.94 -1.75 -2.73
C HIS A 70 -12.49 -1.90 -4.14
N ARG A 71 -12.89 -3.11 -4.53
CA ARG A 71 -13.47 -3.38 -5.83
C ARG A 71 -14.73 -2.54 -6.07
N GLN A 72 -15.63 -2.50 -5.10
CA GLN A 72 -16.86 -1.70 -5.18
C GLN A 72 -16.59 -0.20 -5.30
N LEU A 73 -15.54 0.30 -4.64
CA LEU A 73 -15.15 1.71 -4.72
C LEU A 73 -14.52 2.07 -6.06
N PHE A 74 -13.69 1.21 -6.62
CA PHE A 74 -12.93 1.51 -7.84
C PHE A 74 -13.63 1.14 -9.14
N GLU A 75 -14.49 0.12 -9.13
CA GLU A 75 -15.22 -0.33 -10.32
C GLU A 75 -16.06 0.78 -10.99
N PRO A 76 -16.83 1.62 -10.25
CA PRO A 76 -17.60 2.71 -10.85
C PRO A 76 -16.74 3.82 -11.48
N LEU A 77 -15.47 3.93 -11.10
CA LEU A 77 -14.57 4.96 -11.65
C LEU A 77 -14.19 4.67 -13.10
N GLY A 78 -14.38 3.42 -13.56
CA GLY A 78 -14.06 3.01 -14.93
C GLY A 78 -12.59 3.23 -15.32
N LEU A 79 -11.74 3.40 -14.34
CA LEU A 79 -10.35 3.79 -14.54
C LEU A 79 -9.53 2.54 -14.86
N MET A 80 -8.93 2.54 -16.05
CA MET A 80 -7.85 1.63 -16.38
C MET A 80 -6.54 2.28 -15.92
N PHE A 81 -6.03 1.84 -14.77
CA PHE A 81 -4.74 2.33 -14.30
C PHE A 81 -3.63 1.53 -14.97
N MET A 82 -2.86 2.21 -15.78
CA MET A 82 -1.64 1.64 -16.36
C MET A 82 -0.44 1.89 -15.43
N ARG A 83 -0.65 1.78 -14.13
CA ARG A 83 0.42 1.96 -13.15
C ARG A 83 1.04 0.62 -12.74
N ARG A 84 2.26 0.70 -12.30
CA ARG A 84 2.97 -0.40 -11.63
C ARG A 84 2.88 -0.21 -10.11
N SER A 85 2.58 -1.28 -9.42
CA SER A 85 2.51 -1.31 -7.96
C SER A 85 3.42 -2.42 -7.43
N GLY A 86 4.58 -2.04 -6.91
CA GLY A 86 5.53 -2.96 -6.29
C GLY A 86 5.29 -3.07 -4.79
N TRP A 87 5.43 -4.29 -4.26
CA TRP A 87 5.32 -4.57 -2.83
C TRP A 87 6.62 -5.13 -2.28
N VAL A 88 7.06 -4.60 -1.15
CA VAL A 88 8.18 -5.14 -0.37
C VAL A 88 7.67 -5.42 1.04
N CYS A 89 7.87 -6.64 1.54
CA CYS A 89 7.42 -7.05 2.86
C CYS A 89 8.62 -7.47 3.72
N GLU A 90 8.82 -6.74 4.79
CA GLU A 90 9.87 -7.00 5.78
C GLU A 90 9.33 -7.77 7.00
N SER A 91 8.01 -7.98 7.07
CA SER A 91 7.32 -8.63 8.19
C SER A 91 6.93 -10.06 7.85
N PRO A 92 7.40 -11.07 8.59
CA PRO A 92 6.93 -12.46 8.42
C PRO A 92 5.42 -12.60 8.67
N ALA A 93 4.87 -11.86 9.64
CA ALA A 93 3.44 -11.85 9.92
C ALA A 93 2.64 -11.19 8.78
N GLY A 94 3.15 -10.08 8.23
CA GLY A 94 2.55 -9.36 7.10
C GLY A 94 2.58 -10.17 5.81
N GLN A 95 3.60 -11.01 5.61
CA GLN A 95 3.76 -11.80 4.38
C GLN A 95 2.56 -12.72 4.09
N ARG A 96 2.00 -13.34 5.11
CA ARG A 96 0.83 -14.20 4.96
C ARG A 96 -0.36 -13.44 4.38
N PHE A 97 -0.60 -12.22 4.87
CA PHE A 97 -1.69 -11.37 4.41
C PHE A 97 -1.42 -10.82 3.02
N LEU A 98 -0.20 -10.41 2.74
CA LEU A 98 0.19 -9.94 1.42
C LEU A 98 0.04 -11.04 0.37
N SER A 99 0.51 -12.25 0.66
CA SER A 99 0.36 -13.40 -0.25
C SER A 99 -1.10 -13.72 -0.55
N HIS A 100 -1.96 -13.67 0.45
CA HIS A 100 -3.40 -13.87 0.29
C HIS A 100 -4.03 -12.77 -0.59
N TRP A 101 -3.69 -11.51 -0.34
CA TRP A 101 -4.15 -10.36 -1.10
C TRP A 101 -3.75 -10.45 -2.57
N LEU A 102 -2.48 -10.76 -2.86
CA LEU A 102 -1.98 -10.87 -4.22
C LEU A 102 -2.58 -12.07 -4.97
N ALA A 103 -2.76 -13.20 -4.31
CA ALA A 103 -3.41 -14.38 -4.90
C ALA A 103 -4.84 -14.05 -5.32
N LYS A 104 -5.59 -13.35 -4.49
CA LYS A 104 -6.97 -12.95 -4.79
C LYS A 104 -7.03 -11.99 -5.99
N ARG A 105 -6.13 -11.01 -6.05
CA ARG A 105 -6.02 -10.09 -7.20
C ARG A 105 -5.74 -10.83 -8.51
N ASN A 106 -4.85 -11.81 -8.48
CA ASN A 106 -4.48 -12.58 -9.67
C ASN A 106 -5.66 -13.41 -10.21
N VAL A 107 -6.51 -13.94 -9.33
CA VAL A 107 -7.72 -14.68 -9.71
C VAL A 107 -8.77 -13.76 -10.32
N ASP A 108 -9.02 -12.63 -9.69
CA ASP A 108 -10.09 -11.70 -10.11
C ASP A 108 -9.68 -10.81 -11.28
N ARG A 109 -8.45 -10.93 -11.78
CA ARG A 109 -7.90 -10.15 -12.92
C ARG A 109 -8.31 -8.68 -12.85
N SER A 110 -8.02 -8.07 -11.71
CA SER A 110 -8.25 -6.64 -11.56
C SER A 110 -7.38 -5.88 -12.55
N PRO A 111 -7.95 -5.15 -13.53
CA PRO A 111 -7.18 -4.50 -14.60
C PRO A 111 -6.45 -3.23 -14.14
N TRP A 112 -6.43 -2.95 -12.84
CA TRP A 112 -6.14 -1.62 -12.34
C TRP A 112 -4.67 -1.31 -12.08
N ALA A 113 -3.82 -2.32 -12.05
CA ALA A 113 -2.36 -2.13 -11.97
C ALA A 113 -1.63 -3.44 -12.26
N ASP A 114 -0.42 -3.36 -12.80
CA ASP A 114 0.54 -4.46 -12.74
C ASP A 114 1.11 -4.48 -11.31
N VAL A 115 0.82 -5.53 -10.56
CA VAL A 115 1.18 -5.66 -9.14
C VAL A 115 2.14 -6.81 -8.96
N ARG A 116 3.30 -6.53 -8.37
CA ARG A 116 4.35 -7.53 -8.09
C ARG A 116 4.92 -7.36 -6.71
N GLN A 117 5.34 -8.47 -6.12
CA GLN A 117 6.13 -8.48 -4.90
C GLN A 117 7.62 -8.64 -5.22
N PHE A 118 8.45 -7.94 -4.46
CA PHE A 118 9.91 -7.99 -4.52
C PHE A 118 10.48 -8.25 -3.14
N ASP A 119 11.66 -8.87 -3.08
CA ASP A 119 12.36 -9.12 -1.81
C ASP A 119 13.02 -7.85 -1.27
N THR A 120 13.36 -6.90 -2.14
CA THR A 120 14.07 -5.68 -1.78
C THR A 120 13.53 -4.45 -2.50
N LEU A 121 13.76 -3.27 -1.93
CA LEU A 121 13.46 -1.98 -2.60
C LEU A 121 14.31 -1.79 -3.85
N GLU A 122 15.52 -2.30 -3.86
CA GLU A 122 16.42 -2.26 -5.02
C GLU A 122 15.80 -2.98 -6.21
N ALA A 123 15.31 -4.22 -6.03
CA ALA A 123 14.66 -4.99 -7.08
C ALA A 123 13.37 -4.31 -7.58
N ALA A 124 12.58 -3.74 -6.68
CA ALA A 124 11.40 -2.96 -7.05
C ALA A 124 11.77 -1.70 -7.86
N SER A 125 12.85 -1.02 -7.48
CA SER A 125 13.36 0.17 -8.18
C SER A 125 13.82 -0.15 -9.59
N GLU A 126 14.49 -1.28 -9.79
CA GLU A 126 14.89 -1.76 -11.13
C GLU A 126 13.69 -2.02 -12.02
N TRP A 127 12.66 -2.63 -11.48
CA TRP A 127 11.41 -2.86 -12.21
C TRP A 127 10.69 -1.57 -12.60
N LEU A 128 10.78 -0.53 -11.76
CA LEU A 128 10.28 0.80 -12.07
C LEU A 128 11.19 1.60 -13.01
N LEU A 129 12.31 1.04 -13.43
CA LEU A 129 13.33 1.67 -14.30
C LEU A 129 13.95 2.93 -13.68
N LEU A 130 14.07 2.97 -12.37
CA LEU A 130 14.76 4.05 -11.67
C LEU A 130 16.27 3.91 -11.78
N ASN A 131 16.96 5.03 -11.96
CA ASN A 131 18.43 5.05 -11.91
C ASN A 131 18.92 4.91 -10.45
N SER A 132 20.24 4.79 -10.26
CA SER A 132 20.82 4.57 -8.92
C SER A 132 20.54 5.70 -7.94
N ALA A 133 20.50 6.96 -8.39
CA ALA A 133 20.20 8.11 -7.55
C ALA A 133 18.73 8.12 -7.12
N ASP A 134 17.83 7.82 -8.05
CA ASP A 134 16.40 7.75 -7.81
C ASP A 134 16.04 6.56 -6.91
N ALA A 135 16.71 5.43 -7.09
CA ALA A 135 16.56 4.27 -6.20
C ALA A 135 17.04 4.58 -4.77
N ALA A 136 18.13 5.33 -4.61
CA ALA A 136 18.60 5.80 -3.32
C ALA A 136 17.60 6.78 -2.65
N ALA A 137 17.01 7.68 -3.41
CA ALA A 137 15.95 8.59 -2.94
C ALA A 137 14.70 7.80 -2.51
N LEU A 138 14.30 6.79 -3.27
CA LEU A 138 13.19 5.91 -2.89
C LEU A 138 13.47 5.22 -1.55
N LYS A 139 14.68 4.73 -1.34
CA LYS A 139 15.09 4.03 -0.11
C LYS A 139 15.14 4.96 1.10
N SER A 140 15.73 6.15 0.95
CA SER A 140 15.88 7.14 2.03
C SER A 140 14.65 7.98 2.27
N SER A 141 13.64 7.91 1.40
CA SER A 141 12.48 8.82 1.36
C SER A 141 12.85 10.28 1.07
N GLU A 142 14.02 10.54 0.55
CA GLU A 142 14.45 11.89 0.17
C GLU A 142 13.56 12.44 -0.95
N GLY A 143 13.07 13.67 -0.78
CA GLY A 143 12.16 14.30 -1.73
C GLY A 143 10.72 13.77 -1.70
N PHE A 144 10.40 12.83 -0.81
CA PHE A 144 9.05 12.34 -0.61
C PHE A 144 8.30 13.20 0.41
N ARG A 145 7.18 13.77 -0.03
CA ARG A 145 6.27 14.55 0.81
C ARG A 145 5.11 13.68 1.28
N GLU A 146 4.75 13.77 2.55
CA GLU A 146 3.54 13.12 3.08
C GLU A 146 2.30 13.75 2.45
N ILE A 147 1.46 12.89 1.88
CA ILE A 147 0.18 13.26 1.25
C ILE A 147 -0.98 12.95 2.19
N ALA A 148 -0.95 11.78 2.84
CA ALA A 148 -1.99 11.34 3.73
C ALA A 148 -1.44 10.36 4.77
N ARG A 149 -2.14 10.30 5.91
CA ARG A 149 -1.82 9.42 7.03
C ARG A 149 -3.11 8.79 7.55
N PHE A 150 -3.13 7.48 7.69
CA PHE A 150 -4.28 6.72 8.16
C PHE A 150 -3.90 6.04 9.47
N GLU A 151 -4.50 6.48 10.56
CA GLU A 151 -4.20 6.01 11.90
C GLU A 151 -5.49 5.84 12.67
N SER A 152 -5.83 4.61 13.01
CA SER A 152 -6.91 4.35 13.95
C SER A 152 -6.42 4.68 15.36
N ILE A 153 -7.12 5.58 16.02
CA ILE A 153 -6.92 5.80 17.45
C ILE A 153 -7.43 4.54 18.14
N VAL A 154 -6.51 3.64 18.50
CA VAL A 154 -6.83 2.59 19.46
C VAL A 154 -7.10 3.32 20.76
N ALA A 155 -8.37 3.40 21.16
CA ALA A 155 -8.73 3.91 22.48
C ALA A 155 -7.94 3.11 23.51
N LYS A 156 -6.91 3.73 24.11
CA LYS A 156 -6.25 3.17 25.30
C LYS A 156 -7.36 3.04 26.32
N GLY A 157 -7.83 1.81 26.54
CA GLY A 157 -8.80 1.52 27.58
C GLY A 157 -8.30 2.12 28.88
N PHE A 158 -9.06 3.02 29.43
CA PHE A 158 -8.84 3.45 30.81
C PHE A 158 -8.98 2.20 31.67
N ALA A 159 -7.83 1.65 32.09
CA ALA A 159 -7.82 0.68 33.17
C ALA A 159 -8.33 1.43 34.42
N ARG A 160 -9.53 1.06 34.88
CA ARG A 160 -10.02 1.41 36.20
C ARG A 160 -9.44 0.44 37.23
#